data_cbc05c121ff677197679d63d3a1541c5
#
_entry.id   cbc05c121ff677197679d63d3a1541c5
#
_cell.length_a   1.000
_cell.length_b   1.000
_cell.length_c   1.000
_cell.angle_alpha   90.00
_cell.angle_beta   90.00
_cell.angle_gamma   90.00
#
_symmetry.space_group_name_H-M   'P 1'
#
loop_
_entity.id
_entity.type
_entity.pdbx_description
1 polymer ?
#
loop_
_entity_poly.entity_id
_entity_poly.type
_entity_poly.pdbx_seq_one_letter_code
_entity_poly.pdbx_strand_id
1 'polypeptide(L)'
;MSELRPPFCSRDFPATVEAASEAENWVARQASDMGLGEEAEFAIGLCLEEVFLNAVTHGHANRATISVRAEPDGVIVEFADDGAPFDPTLAPA
;
A
#
# COMPACT_ATOMS: atom_id res chain seq x y z
N MET A 1 -18.96 -24.57 4.61
CA MET A 1 -18.48 -24.01 5.22
C MET A 1 -17.75 -23.02 4.84
N SER A 2 -17.89 -22.14 5.03
CA SER A 2 -17.10 -21.24 4.54
C SER A 2 -15.84 -21.32 5.16
N GLU A 3 -14.88 -21.18 4.44
CA GLU A 3 -13.66 -21.14 4.97
C GLU A 3 -13.43 -19.86 5.57
N LEU A 4 -12.62 -19.80 6.56
CA LEU A 4 -12.26 -18.61 7.21
C LEU A 4 -11.16 -17.96 6.44
N ARG A 5 -11.54 -16.98 5.65
CA ARG A 5 -10.54 -16.24 4.95
C ARG A 5 -10.01 -15.16 5.84
N PRO A 6 -8.72 -14.84 5.76
CA PRO A 6 -8.19 -13.71 6.48
C PRO A 6 -8.87 -12.43 6.03
N PRO A 7 -9.01 -11.44 6.88
CA PRO A 7 -9.54 -10.15 6.45
C PRO A 7 -8.74 -9.59 5.29
N PHE A 8 -9.44 -9.01 4.34
CA PHE A 8 -8.83 -8.49 3.12
C PHE A 8 -9.59 -7.25 2.70
N CYS A 9 -8.86 -6.18 2.44
CA CYS A 9 -9.43 -4.92 1.97
C CYS A 9 -8.62 -4.43 0.79
N SER A 10 -9.30 -3.80 -0.15
CA SER A 10 -8.62 -3.24 -1.31
C SER A 10 -9.31 -1.94 -1.68
N ARG A 11 -8.53 -0.94 -2.10
CA ARG A 11 -9.08 0.34 -2.47
C ARG A 11 -8.21 1.01 -3.52
N ASP A 12 -8.85 1.70 -4.46
CA ASP A 12 -8.18 2.49 -5.47
C ASP A 12 -8.06 3.93 -5.03
N PHE A 13 -6.94 4.55 -5.40
CA PHE A 13 -6.70 5.96 -5.12
C PHE A 13 -6.18 6.63 -6.38
N PRO A 14 -6.50 7.90 -6.59
CA PRO A 14 -5.80 8.61 -7.66
C PRO A 14 -4.33 8.73 -7.32
N ALA A 15 -3.49 8.61 -8.33
CA ALA A 15 -2.04 8.67 -8.10
C ALA A 15 -1.61 10.13 -8.09
N THR A 16 -1.92 10.82 -7.00
CA THR A 16 -1.56 12.21 -6.80
C THR A 16 -0.87 12.36 -5.46
N VAL A 17 -0.09 13.42 -5.34
CA VAL A 17 0.59 13.69 -4.07
C VAL A 17 -0.43 13.85 -2.95
N GLU A 18 -1.55 14.49 -3.25
CA GLU A 18 -2.58 14.72 -2.24
C GLU A 18 -3.19 13.42 -1.74
N ALA A 19 -3.35 12.44 -2.63
CA ALA A 19 -3.97 11.18 -2.24
C ALA A 19 -3.05 10.31 -1.40
N ALA A 20 -1.76 10.60 -1.39
CA ALA A 20 -0.80 9.79 -0.62
C ALA A 20 -1.15 9.75 0.86
N SER A 21 -1.48 10.91 1.44
CA SER A 21 -1.85 10.97 2.85
C SER A 21 -3.11 10.18 3.13
N GLU A 22 -4.09 10.31 2.25
CA GLU A 22 -5.34 9.58 2.42
C GLU A 22 -5.09 8.08 2.36
N ALA A 23 -4.24 7.65 1.43
CA ALA A 23 -3.91 6.25 1.29
C ALA A 23 -3.21 5.73 2.53
N GLU A 24 -2.25 6.49 3.06
CA GLU A 24 -1.55 6.09 4.28
C GLU A 24 -2.50 5.95 5.45
N ASN A 25 -3.41 6.91 5.60
CA ASN A 25 -4.38 6.86 6.69
C ASN A 25 -5.30 5.67 6.55
N TRP A 26 -5.71 5.37 5.32
CA TRP A 26 -6.58 4.22 5.09
C TRP A 26 -5.87 2.91 5.43
N VAL A 27 -4.62 2.76 4.99
CA VAL A 27 -3.86 1.56 5.28
C VAL A 27 -3.64 1.40 6.78
N ALA A 28 -3.29 2.49 7.45
CA ALA A 28 -3.07 2.45 8.90
C ALA A 28 -4.33 1.98 9.63
N ARG A 29 -5.48 2.47 9.19
CA ARG A 29 -6.73 2.08 9.81
C ARG A 29 -7.04 0.61 9.58
N GLN A 30 -6.83 0.12 8.36
CA GLN A 30 -7.05 -1.29 8.07
C GLN A 30 -6.10 -2.16 8.87
N ALA A 31 -4.83 -1.79 8.92
CA ALA A 31 -3.84 -2.56 9.66
C ALA A 31 -4.15 -2.58 11.15
N SER A 32 -4.58 -1.45 11.69
CA SER A 32 -4.94 -1.37 13.10
C SER A 32 -6.14 -2.27 13.39
N ASP A 33 -7.13 -2.26 12.51
CA ASP A 33 -8.31 -3.12 12.66
C ASP A 33 -7.94 -4.59 12.61
N MET A 34 -6.83 -4.92 11.95
CA MET A 34 -6.35 -6.28 11.85
C MET A 34 -5.40 -6.63 13.00
N GLY A 35 -5.21 -5.72 13.95
CA GLY A 35 -4.43 -6.01 15.15
C GLY A 35 -2.97 -5.63 15.10
N LEU A 36 -2.54 -4.90 14.07
CA LEU A 36 -1.16 -4.49 13.98
C LEU A 36 -0.85 -3.40 15.00
N GLY A 37 0.34 -3.41 15.56
CA GLY A 37 0.74 -2.42 16.54
C GLY A 37 1.22 -1.12 15.90
N GLU A 38 1.31 -0.08 16.71
CA GLU A 38 1.62 1.26 16.22
C GLU A 38 2.96 1.35 15.53
N GLU A 39 3.93 0.63 16.07
CA GLU A 39 5.27 0.69 15.50
C GLU A 39 5.29 0.14 14.09
N ALA A 40 4.62 -0.99 13.89
CA ALA A 40 4.55 -1.59 12.57
C ALA A 40 3.70 -0.74 11.63
N GLU A 41 2.63 -0.12 12.15
CA GLU A 41 1.81 0.78 11.33
C GLU A 41 2.64 1.95 10.81
N PHE A 42 3.49 2.49 11.68
CA PHE A 42 4.33 3.60 11.28
C PHE A 42 5.31 3.20 10.18
N ALA A 43 5.91 2.02 10.33
CA ALA A 43 6.86 1.52 9.32
C ALA A 43 6.17 1.30 7.98
N ILE A 44 4.96 0.75 8.00
CA ILE A 44 4.20 0.54 6.78
C ILE A 44 3.89 1.88 6.12
N GLY A 45 3.54 2.88 6.92
CA GLY A 45 3.22 4.20 6.40
C GLY A 45 4.39 4.83 5.67
N LEU A 46 5.59 4.70 6.24
CA LEU A 46 6.78 5.24 5.59
C LEU A 46 7.06 4.55 4.27
N CYS A 47 6.97 3.24 4.26
CA CYS A 47 7.20 2.49 3.02
C CYS A 47 6.17 2.83 1.96
N LEU A 48 4.92 2.95 2.37
CA LEU A 48 3.85 3.24 1.45
C LEU A 48 4.01 4.64 0.86
N GLU A 49 4.42 5.60 1.68
CA GLU A 49 4.65 6.95 1.21
C GLU A 49 5.67 6.96 0.10
N GLU A 50 6.79 6.26 0.30
CA GLU A 50 7.83 6.21 -0.70
C GLU A 50 7.35 5.58 -1.99
N VAL A 51 6.68 4.45 -1.88
CA VAL A 51 6.21 3.74 -3.05
C VAL A 51 5.16 4.55 -3.80
N PHE A 52 4.26 5.19 -3.06
CA PHE A 52 3.20 5.98 -3.66
C PHE A 52 3.78 7.19 -4.39
N LEU A 53 4.71 7.89 -3.77
CA LEU A 53 5.31 9.06 -4.38
C LEU A 53 6.14 8.69 -5.60
N ASN A 54 6.80 7.52 -5.56
CA ASN A 54 7.53 7.05 -6.74
C ASN A 54 6.59 6.79 -7.90
N ALA A 55 5.43 6.23 -7.64
CA ALA A 55 4.45 5.98 -8.70
C ALA A 55 3.98 7.29 -9.31
N VAL A 56 3.76 8.30 -8.48
CA VAL A 56 3.33 9.61 -8.97
C VAL A 56 4.43 10.30 -9.75
N THR A 57 5.65 10.27 -9.23
CA THR A 57 6.74 11.08 -9.77
C THR A 57 7.42 10.43 -10.96
N HIS A 58 7.65 9.13 -10.87
CA HIS A 58 8.44 8.43 -11.89
C HIS A 58 7.63 7.47 -12.73
N GLY A 59 6.54 6.96 -12.21
CA GLY A 59 5.75 5.95 -12.91
C GLY A 59 4.69 6.51 -13.83
N HIS A 60 4.43 7.81 -13.74
CA HIS A 60 3.36 8.44 -14.54
C HIS A 60 2.04 7.71 -14.37
N ALA A 61 1.79 7.24 -13.17
CA ALA A 61 0.56 6.52 -12.89
C ALA A 61 -0.61 7.46 -12.76
N ASN A 62 -1.79 6.97 -13.09
CA ASN A 62 -3.03 7.71 -12.88
C ASN A 62 -3.79 7.17 -11.67
N ARG A 63 -3.59 5.91 -11.36
CA ARG A 63 -4.33 5.25 -10.30
C ARG A 63 -3.44 4.26 -9.59
N ALA A 64 -3.63 4.14 -8.29
CA ALA A 64 -2.94 3.15 -7.48
C ALA A 64 -3.98 2.32 -6.74
N THR A 65 -3.74 1.03 -6.66
CA THR A 65 -4.61 0.12 -5.91
C THR A 65 -3.80 -0.44 -4.77
N ILE A 66 -4.34 -0.34 -3.56
CA ILE A 66 -3.67 -0.83 -2.36
C ILE A 66 -4.53 -1.89 -1.73
N SER A 67 -3.92 -3.03 -1.40
CA SER A 67 -4.62 -4.13 -0.76
C SER A 67 -3.95 -4.42 0.57
N VAL A 68 -4.75 -4.72 1.58
CA VAL A 68 -4.25 -5.05 2.91
C VAL A 68 -4.86 -6.37 3.29
N ARG A 69 -4.03 -7.32 3.70
CA ARG A 69 -4.49 -8.66 4.02
C ARG A 69 -3.85 -9.11 5.32
N ALA A 70 -4.67 -9.68 6.21
CA ALA A 70 -4.15 -10.25 7.45
C ALA A 70 -3.57 -11.63 7.18
N GLU A 71 -2.46 -11.92 7.84
CA GLU A 71 -1.81 -13.22 7.80
C GLU A 71 -1.60 -13.68 9.22
N PRO A 72 -1.34 -14.98 9.44
CA PRO A 72 -1.12 -15.44 10.81
C PRO A 72 0.00 -14.70 11.53
N ASP A 73 1.01 -14.27 10.79
CA ASP A 73 2.17 -13.62 11.39
C ASP A 73 2.19 -12.12 11.19
N GLY A 74 1.14 -11.54 10.66
CA GLY A 74 1.15 -10.10 10.47
C GLY A 74 0.18 -9.64 9.40
N VAL A 75 0.59 -8.61 8.68
CA VAL A 75 -0.24 -7.98 7.68
C VAL A 75 0.58 -7.80 6.41
N ILE A 76 0.00 -8.12 5.27
CA ILE A 76 0.64 -7.91 3.99
C ILE A 76 -0.05 -6.74 3.29
N VAL A 77 0.74 -5.77 2.84
CA VAL A 77 0.24 -4.64 2.08
C VAL A 77 0.80 -4.73 0.68
N GLU A 78 -0.07 -4.73 -0.30
CA GLU A 78 0.33 -4.80 -1.70
C GLU A 78 -0.03 -3.52 -2.41
N PHE A 79 0.84 -3.09 -3.29
CA PHE A 79 0.65 -1.86 -4.05
C PHE A 79 0.78 -2.17 -5.52
N ALA A 80 -0.17 -1.68 -6.31
CA ALA A 80 -0.13 -1.81 -7.75
C ALA A 80 -0.55 -0.48 -8.36
N ASP A 81 0.05 -0.12 -9.50
CA ASP A 81 -0.36 1.09 -10.17
C ASP A 81 -0.46 0.82 -11.68
N ASP A 82 -1.04 1.76 -12.40
CA ASP A 82 -1.24 1.63 -13.83
C ASP A 82 -0.21 2.42 -14.64
N GLY A 83 0.89 2.80 -14.01
CA GLY A 83 1.94 3.53 -14.69
C GLY A 83 2.93 2.61 -15.37
N ALA A 84 4.03 3.21 -15.82
CA ALA A 84 5.08 2.44 -16.46
C ALA A 84 5.71 1.48 -15.44
N PRO A 85 6.04 0.26 -15.85
CA PRO A 85 6.68 -0.67 -14.93
C PRO A 85 8.02 -0.13 -14.45
N PHE A 86 8.31 -0.36 -13.19
CA PHE A 86 9.59 -0.01 -12.64
C PHE A 86 10.50 -1.22 -12.68
N ASP A 87 11.66 -1.06 -13.29
CA ASP A 87 12.63 -2.14 -13.38
C ASP A 87 13.81 -1.79 -12.49
N PRO A 88 13.93 -2.42 -11.33
CA PRO A 88 15.02 -2.07 -10.41
C PRO A 88 16.40 -2.37 -10.98
N THR A 89 16.50 -3.24 -11.97
CA THR A 89 17.80 -3.53 -12.55
C THR A 89 18.30 -2.38 -13.43
N LEU A 90 17.44 -1.48 -13.81
CA LEU A 90 17.82 -0.31 -14.60
C LEU A 90 17.97 0.93 -13.75
N ALA A 91 17.67 0.85 -12.47
CA ALA A 91 17.76 2.00 -11.61
C ALA A 91 19.21 2.35 -11.36
N PRO A 92 19.54 3.64 -11.26
CA PRO A 92 20.89 4.00 -10.92
C PRO A 92 21.25 3.52 -9.53
N ALA A 93 22.47 3.20 -9.38
CA ALA A 93 22.93 2.69 -8.11
C ALA A 93 22.95 3.81 -7.07
#